data_b5edf00898d331f6c1d6a2f00a22363b
#
_entry.id   b5edf00898d331f6c1d6a2f00a22363b
#
_cell.length_a   1.000
_cell.length_b   1.000
_cell.length_c   1.000
_cell.angle_alpha   90.00
_cell.angle_beta   90.00
_cell.angle_gamma   90.00
#
_symmetry.space_group_name_H-M   'P 1'
#
loop_
_entity.id
_entity.type
_entity.pdbx_description
1 polymer ?
#
loop_
_entity_poly.entity_id
_entity_poly.type
_entity_poly.pdbx_seq_one_letter_code
_entity_poly.pdbx_strand_id
1 'polypeptide(L)'
;IPHLKGLNFLSDIIDAAINHQAIRIIYRNYKNYDNVRNVIVHPWYIKQYNNRWFLMAYDAEANRISNFALDRIQEIGIEENVDFISNEKIDFEHYFHDVFGVTIPPDDVEKIQVVLQFSKRQYPYIVSKPIHHTQKIINDEECILSVELRPTYEFTQLILSFGYDVKVLEPETYKQE
;
A
#
# COMPACT_ATOMS: atom_id res chain seq x y z
N ILE A 1 19.49 15.32 -4.95
CA ILE A 1 18.22 14.67 -4.56
C ILE A 1 18.14 13.43 -5.44
N PRO A 2 18.04 12.20 -4.87
CA PRO A 2 17.83 11.04 -5.69
C PRO A 2 16.57 11.28 -6.51
N HIS A 3 16.69 11.20 -7.85
CA HIS A 3 15.53 11.28 -8.71
C HIS A 3 14.64 10.09 -8.39
N LEU A 4 13.47 10.36 -7.80
CA LEU A 4 12.44 9.35 -7.59
C LEU A 4 12.04 8.82 -8.97
N LYS A 5 12.42 7.59 -9.26
CA LYS A 5 12.05 6.93 -10.51
C LYS A 5 10.53 6.93 -10.67
N GLY A 6 10.05 7.16 -11.88
CA GLY A 6 8.63 7.15 -12.20
C GLY A 6 7.89 8.47 -11.98
N LEU A 7 8.52 9.51 -11.41
CA LEU A 7 7.90 10.84 -11.30
C LEU A 7 7.61 11.49 -12.65
N ASN A 8 8.36 11.13 -13.67
CA ASN A 8 8.11 11.58 -15.03
C ASN A 8 6.73 11.14 -15.56
N PHE A 9 6.16 10.05 -15.05
CA PHE A 9 4.84 9.56 -15.42
C PHE A 9 3.71 10.13 -14.57
N LEU A 10 4.02 10.79 -13.44
CA LEU A 10 3.02 11.25 -12.50
C LEU A 10 2.06 12.26 -13.11
N SER A 11 2.59 13.23 -13.87
CA SER A 11 1.78 14.24 -14.56
C SER A 11 0.84 13.60 -15.57
N ASP A 12 1.36 12.72 -16.43
CA ASP A 12 0.56 12.06 -17.46
C ASP A 12 -0.56 11.20 -16.87
N ILE A 13 -0.28 10.53 -15.76
CA ILE A 13 -1.28 9.70 -15.04
C ILE A 13 -2.37 10.59 -14.42
N ILE A 14 -1.99 11.72 -13.80
CA ILE A 14 -2.93 12.68 -13.22
C ILE A 14 -3.82 13.27 -14.32
N ASP A 15 -3.23 13.69 -15.42
CA ASP A 15 -3.96 14.27 -16.56
C ASP A 15 -4.92 13.25 -17.16
N ALA A 16 -4.51 11.98 -17.32
CA ALA A 16 -5.38 10.91 -17.79
C ALA A 16 -6.56 10.65 -16.83
N ALA A 17 -6.30 10.66 -15.51
CA ALA A 17 -7.34 10.47 -14.51
C ALA A 17 -8.36 11.63 -14.53
N ILE A 18 -7.91 12.87 -14.60
CA ILE A 18 -8.76 14.07 -14.66
C ILE A 18 -9.59 14.11 -15.94
N ASN A 19 -8.99 13.73 -17.07
CA ASN A 19 -9.64 13.75 -18.38
C ASN A 19 -10.44 12.48 -18.68
N HIS A 20 -10.57 11.57 -17.71
CA HIS A 20 -11.25 10.27 -17.86
C HIS A 20 -10.77 9.50 -19.10
N GLN A 21 -9.46 9.30 -19.17
CA GLN A 21 -8.81 8.58 -20.25
C GLN A 21 -8.20 7.26 -19.75
N ALA A 22 -8.48 6.18 -20.48
CA ALA A 22 -7.77 4.93 -20.27
C ALA A 22 -6.31 5.08 -20.72
N ILE A 23 -5.42 4.39 -20.04
CA ILE A 23 -3.99 4.39 -20.36
C ILE A 23 -3.48 2.98 -20.55
N ARG A 24 -2.55 2.85 -21.48
CA ARG A 24 -1.72 1.64 -21.65
C ARG A 24 -0.44 1.83 -20.89
N ILE A 25 -0.08 0.86 -20.08
CA ILE A 25 1.20 0.85 -19.37
C ILE A 25 2.02 -0.39 -19.68
N ILE A 26 3.32 -0.21 -19.86
CA ILE A 26 4.29 -1.29 -19.88
C ILE A 26 4.92 -1.34 -18.50
N TYR A 27 4.64 -2.44 -17.78
CA TYR A 27 4.98 -2.60 -16.37
C TYR A 27 5.88 -3.80 -16.12
N ARG A 28 6.99 -3.57 -15.43
CA ARG A 28 7.93 -4.63 -15.06
C ARG A 28 7.74 -5.08 -13.61
N ASN A 29 7.45 -6.36 -13.42
CA ASN A 29 7.37 -6.93 -12.08
C ASN A 29 8.77 -7.38 -11.61
N TYR A 30 9.21 -6.86 -10.45
CA TYR A 30 10.52 -7.23 -9.91
C TYR A 30 10.58 -8.64 -9.30
N LYS A 31 9.45 -9.25 -8.99
CA LYS A 31 9.42 -10.65 -8.53
C LYS A 31 9.70 -11.65 -9.65
N ASN A 32 9.44 -11.26 -10.88
CA ASN A 32 9.74 -12.02 -12.07
C ASN A 32 10.22 -11.05 -13.16
N TYR A 33 11.52 -10.85 -13.21
CA TYR A 33 12.16 -9.78 -14.02
C TYR A 33 11.89 -9.91 -15.51
N ASP A 34 11.64 -11.14 -15.99
CA ASP A 34 11.33 -11.44 -17.40
C ASP A 34 9.87 -11.17 -17.75
N ASN A 35 9.02 -10.94 -16.74
CA ASN A 35 7.61 -10.72 -16.97
C ASN A 35 7.31 -9.22 -17.07
N VAL A 36 7.28 -8.74 -18.30
CA VAL A 36 6.80 -7.40 -18.67
C VAL A 36 5.32 -7.52 -19.04
N ARG A 37 4.46 -6.81 -18.30
CA ARG A 37 3.04 -6.73 -18.60
C ARG A 37 2.76 -5.51 -19.48
N ASN A 38 2.00 -5.71 -20.53
CA ASN A 38 1.40 -4.64 -21.32
C ASN A 38 -0.10 -4.67 -20.99
N VAL A 39 -0.61 -3.66 -20.30
CA VAL A 39 -1.97 -3.65 -19.76
C VAL A 39 -2.63 -2.30 -19.97
N ILE A 40 -3.93 -2.32 -20.33
CA ILE A 40 -4.78 -1.15 -20.40
C ILE A 40 -5.51 -1.02 -19.06
N VAL A 41 -5.40 0.16 -18.46
CA VAL A 41 -5.98 0.41 -17.14
C VAL A 41 -6.69 1.79 -17.11
N HIS A 42 -7.61 1.92 -16.17
CA HIS A 42 -8.36 3.15 -15.91
C HIS A 42 -7.82 3.76 -14.62
N PRO A 43 -7.06 4.87 -14.66
CA PRO A 43 -6.47 5.48 -13.48
C PRO A 43 -7.55 6.06 -12.56
N TRP A 44 -7.62 5.62 -11.31
CA TRP A 44 -8.62 6.06 -10.35
C TRP A 44 -8.05 6.84 -9.18
N TYR A 45 -6.89 6.41 -8.65
CA TYR A 45 -6.32 7.03 -7.46
C TYR A 45 -4.79 6.92 -7.43
N ILE A 46 -4.15 7.91 -6.83
CA ILE A 46 -2.70 7.95 -6.66
C ILE A 46 -2.37 8.09 -5.18
N LYS A 47 -1.49 7.23 -4.68
CA LYS A 47 -1.07 7.22 -3.30
C LYS A 47 0.44 7.26 -3.17
N GLN A 48 0.93 8.10 -2.28
CA GLN A 48 2.33 8.05 -1.85
C GLN A 48 2.47 7.17 -0.61
N TYR A 49 3.46 6.27 -0.63
CA TYR A 49 3.84 5.47 0.52
C TYR A 49 5.34 5.18 0.47
N ASN A 50 6.03 5.38 1.61
CA ASN A 50 7.45 5.11 1.77
C ASN A 50 8.32 5.68 0.63
N ASN A 51 8.12 6.98 0.32
CA ASN A 51 8.80 7.73 -0.75
C ASN A 51 8.61 7.17 -2.17
N ARG A 52 7.58 6.35 -2.38
CA ARG A 52 7.17 5.86 -3.71
C ARG A 52 5.75 6.28 -4.02
N TRP A 53 5.47 6.45 -5.31
CA TRP A 53 4.14 6.70 -5.81
C TRP A 53 3.54 5.43 -6.40
N PHE A 54 2.26 5.26 -6.15
CA PHE A 54 1.48 4.10 -6.56
C PHE A 54 0.21 4.57 -7.25
N LEU A 55 -0.06 3.99 -8.42
CA LEU A 55 -1.31 4.14 -9.14
C LEU A 55 -2.24 2.99 -8.76
N MET A 56 -3.43 3.31 -8.24
CA MET A 56 -4.56 2.40 -8.15
C MET A 56 -5.38 2.57 -9.42
N ALA A 57 -5.41 1.58 -10.26
CA ALA A 57 -6.14 1.60 -11.50
C ALA A 57 -7.01 0.36 -11.66
N TYR A 58 -8.17 0.52 -12.30
CA TYR A 58 -8.98 -0.61 -12.66
C TYR A 58 -8.40 -1.29 -13.90
N ASP A 59 -8.07 -2.55 -13.75
CA ASP A 59 -7.59 -3.43 -14.79
C ASP A 59 -8.79 -4.23 -15.30
N ALA A 60 -9.32 -3.84 -16.46
CA ALA A 60 -10.53 -4.43 -17.01
C ALA A 60 -10.33 -5.89 -17.45
N GLU A 61 -9.11 -6.26 -17.85
CA GLU A 61 -8.76 -7.63 -18.22
C GLU A 61 -8.75 -8.54 -16.98
N ALA A 62 -8.17 -8.05 -15.89
CA ALA A 62 -8.15 -8.76 -14.61
C ALA A 62 -9.46 -8.60 -13.80
N ASN A 63 -10.36 -7.71 -14.21
CA ASN A 63 -11.62 -7.34 -13.53
C ASN A 63 -11.40 -6.97 -12.05
N ARG A 64 -10.41 -6.18 -11.78
CA ARG A 64 -10.05 -5.76 -10.40
C ARG A 64 -9.24 -4.47 -10.38
N ILE A 65 -9.16 -3.87 -9.20
CA ILE A 65 -8.17 -2.81 -8.94
C ILE A 65 -6.79 -3.45 -8.84
N SER A 66 -5.86 -2.90 -9.60
CA SER A 66 -4.44 -3.26 -9.55
C SER A 66 -3.61 -2.08 -9.05
N ASN A 67 -2.57 -2.39 -8.29
CA ASN A 67 -1.64 -1.43 -7.72
C ASN A 67 -0.34 -1.44 -8.52
N PHE A 68 0.01 -0.29 -9.10
CA PHE A 68 1.20 -0.12 -9.92
C PHE A 68 2.16 0.89 -9.29
N ALA A 69 3.33 0.45 -8.87
CA ALA A 69 4.39 1.35 -8.43
C ALA A 69 4.95 2.10 -9.64
N LEU A 70 4.95 3.43 -9.62
CA LEU A 70 5.34 4.25 -10.77
C LEU A 70 6.80 4.01 -11.21
N ASP A 71 7.68 3.70 -10.27
CA ASP A 71 9.09 3.39 -10.54
C ASP A 71 9.31 2.08 -11.33
N ARG A 72 8.25 1.29 -11.53
CA ARG A 72 8.26 0.06 -12.33
C ARG A 72 7.57 0.22 -13.69
N ILE A 73 6.93 1.35 -13.93
CA ILE A 73 6.37 1.69 -15.23
C ILE A 73 7.54 2.02 -16.18
N GLN A 74 7.55 1.42 -17.34
CA GLN A 74 8.56 1.66 -18.38
C GLN A 74 8.07 2.64 -19.43
N GLU A 75 6.80 2.50 -19.82
CA GLU A 75 6.14 3.33 -20.82
C GLU A 75 4.68 3.55 -20.43
N ILE A 76 4.14 4.67 -20.84
CA ILE A 76 2.75 5.04 -20.70
C ILE A 76 2.25 5.67 -22.00
N GLY A 77 1.03 5.42 -22.38
CA GLY A 77 0.36 6.06 -23.51
C GLY A 77 -1.14 6.15 -23.28
N ILE A 78 -1.78 7.17 -23.83
CA ILE A 78 -3.23 7.30 -23.83
C ILE A 78 -3.84 6.26 -24.78
N GLU A 79 -4.93 5.64 -24.37
CA GLU A 79 -5.68 4.66 -25.16
C GLU A 79 -7.00 5.29 -25.62
N GLU A 80 -6.99 5.93 -26.78
CA GLU A 80 -8.11 6.73 -27.30
C GLU A 80 -9.35 5.89 -27.69
N ASN A 81 -9.14 4.60 -27.99
CA ASN A 81 -10.20 3.73 -28.49
C ASN A 81 -10.86 2.88 -27.41
N VAL A 82 -10.63 3.21 -26.15
CA VAL A 82 -11.17 2.51 -24.99
C VAL A 82 -11.99 3.47 -24.14
N ASP A 83 -13.27 3.17 -23.96
CA ASP A 83 -14.12 3.93 -23.06
C ASP A 83 -13.62 3.86 -21.62
N PHE A 84 -13.55 5.00 -20.98
CA PHE A 84 -13.08 5.07 -19.60
C PHE A 84 -14.09 4.48 -18.63
N ILE A 85 -13.64 3.57 -17.78
CA ILE A 85 -14.44 3.02 -16.70
C ILE A 85 -14.19 3.85 -15.43
N SER A 86 -15.22 4.60 -15.02
CA SER A 86 -15.17 5.44 -13.84
C SER A 86 -15.29 4.62 -12.54
N ASN A 87 -14.71 5.15 -11.49
CA ASN A 87 -14.91 4.62 -10.14
C ASN A 87 -16.27 5.10 -9.58
N GLU A 88 -17.21 4.19 -9.42
CA GLU A 88 -18.54 4.47 -8.84
C GLU A 88 -18.73 3.88 -7.44
N LYS A 89 -17.84 3.01 -6.99
CA LYS A 89 -18.09 2.16 -5.82
C LYS A 89 -17.04 2.25 -4.72
N ILE A 90 -15.81 2.68 -5.05
CA ILE A 90 -14.68 2.63 -4.12
C ILE A 90 -14.45 4.01 -3.53
N ASP A 91 -14.60 4.12 -2.23
CA ASP A 91 -14.15 5.27 -1.46
C ASP A 91 -12.68 5.09 -1.08
N PHE A 92 -11.79 5.77 -1.81
CA PHE A 92 -10.36 5.66 -1.58
C PHE A 92 -9.89 6.30 -0.27
N GLU A 93 -10.68 7.14 0.39
CA GLU A 93 -10.36 7.61 1.75
C GLU A 93 -10.43 6.47 2.75
N HIS A 94 -11.39 5.56 2.56
CA HIS A 94 -11.58 4.40 3.43
C HIS A 94 -10.93 3.10 2.90
N TYR A 95 -10.55 3.06 1.62
CA TYR A 95 -10.01 1.86 0.98
C TYR A 95 -8.79 1.26 1.68
N PHE A 96 -7.95 2.13 2.25
CA PHE A 96 -6.74 1.74 2.97
C PHE A 96 -6.90 1.76 4.50
N HIS A 97 -8.11 2.01 4.99
CA HIS A 97 -8.35 2.24 6.42
C HIS A 97 -7.95 1.05 7.30
N ASP A 98 -8.14 -0.16 6.80
CA ASP A 98 -7.91 -1.39 7.56
C ASP A 98 -6.52 -2.01 7.32
N VAL A 99 -5.63 -1.31 6.62
CA VAL A 99 -4.31 -1.84 6.27
C VAL A 99 -3.20 -0.85 6.57
N PHE A 100 -2.00 -1.36 6.74
CA PHE A 100 -0.78 -0.58 6.74
C PHE A 100 -0.10 -0.69 5.37
N GLY A 101 0.13 0.46 4.71
CA GLY A 101 0.77 0.49 3.40
C GLY A 101 -0.18 0.72 2.23
N VAL A 102 0.08 0.03 1.12
CA VAL A 102 -0.64 0.21 -0.15
C VAL A 102 -1.18 -1.10 -0.73
N THR A 103 -0.89 -2.22 -0.10
CA THR A 103 -1.39 -3.53 -0.51
C THR A 103 -2.71 -3.81 0.20
N ILE A 104 -3.74 -4.14 -0.58
CA ILE A 104 -5.00 -4.64 -0.04
C ILE A 104 -4.93 -6.17 -0.09
N PRO A 105 -5.01 -6.85 1.05
CA PRO A 105 -5.03 -8.31 1.08
C PRO A 105 -6.33 -8.86 0.48
N PRO A 106 -6.39 -10.15 0.11
CA PRO A 106 -7.62 -10.82 -0.32
C PRO A 106 -8.75 -10.68 0.70
N ASP A 107 -10.00 -10.73 0.25
CA ASP A 107 -11.18 -10.46 1.08
C ASP A 107 -11.37 -11.45 2.25
N ASP A 108 -10.82 -12.65 2.12
CA ASP A 108 -10.80 -13.68 3.16
C ASP A 108 -9.77 -13.43 4.28
N VAL A 109 -8.91 -12.44 4.14
CA VAL A 109 -7.99 -12.01 5.20
C VAL A 109 -8.72 -11.08 6.16
N GLU A 110 -9.08 -11.59 7.32
CA GLU A 110 -9.77 -10.82 8.36
C GLU A 110 -8.85 -9.85 9.10
N LYS A 111 -9.48 -8.87 9.76
CA LYS A 111 -8.76 -8.02 10.72
C LYS A 111 -8.33 -8.85 11.92
N ILE A 112 -7.13 -8.58 12.37
CA ILE A 112 -6.60 -9.15 13.60
C ILE A 112 -6.13 -8.04 14.53
N GLN A 113 -6.24 -8.29 15.82
CA GLN A 113 -5.59 -7.46 16.82
C GLN A 113 -4.16 -7.97 17.01
N VAL A 114 -3.20 -7.08 16.82
CA VAL A 114 -1.78 -7.36 17.07
C VAL A 114 -1.35 -6.60 18.32
N VAL A 115 -0.87 -7.31 19.33
CA VAL A 115 -0.37 -6.75 20.58
C VAL A 115 1.14 -6.72 20.53
N LEU A 116 1.71 -5.54 20.72
CA LEU A 116 3.12 -5.25 20.57
C LEU A 116 3.69 -4.68 21.88
N GLN A 117 4.81 -5.21 22.33
CA GLN A 117 5.61 -4.63 23.40
C GLN A 117 6.87 -4.00 22.81
N PHE A 118 7.06 -2.74 23.09
CA PHE A 118 8.25 -2.00 22.64
C PHE A 118 9.28 -1.84 23.76
N SER A 119 10.53 -1.66 23.38
CA SER A 119 11.56 -1.21 24.33
C SER A 119 11.20 0.20 24.86
N LYS A 120 11.62 0.51 26.09
CA LYS A 120 11.45 1.86 26.67
C LYS A 120 12.03 2.97 25.82
N ARG A 121 13.05 2.66 25.01
CA ARG A 121 13.68 3.59 24.08
C ARG A 121 12.79 3.88 22.87
N GLN A 122 12.17 2.86 22.29
CA GLN A 122 11.38 2.99 21.07
C GLN A 122 9.93 3.45 21.33
N TYR A 123 9.36 3.08 22.45
CA TYR A 123 7.96 3.31 22.79
C TYR A 123 7.49 4.78 22.65
N PRO A 124 8.23 5.81 23.16
CA PRO A 124 7.80 7.19 23.01
C PRO A 124 7.63 7.65 21.56
N TYR A 125 8.45 7.11 20.64
CA TYR A 125 8.34 7.43 19.21
C TYR A 125 7.07 6.82 18.60
N ILE A 126 6.69 5.62 19.04
CA ILE A 126 5.47 4.95 18.56
C ILE A 126 4.22 5.63 19.11
N VAL A 127 4.24 6.10 20.35
CA VAL A 127 3.13 6.85 20.95
C VAL A 127 2.97 8.21 20.27
N SER A 128 4.07 8.93 20.00
CA SER A 128 4.04 10.24 19.37
C SER A 128 3.66 10.20 17.87
N LYS A 129 3.94 9.08 17.20
CA LYS A 129 3.57 8.85 15.80
C LYS A 129 2.96 7.44 15.65
N PRO A 130 1.65 7.33 15.87
CA PRO A 130 0.96 6.03 15.80
C PRO A 130 1.21 5.28 14.49
N ILE A 131 1.42 3.97 14.60
CA ILE A 131 1.59 3.07 13.45
C ILE A 131 0.33 3.02 12.59
N HIS A 132 -0.83 2.99 13.26
CA HIS A 132 -2.14 2.88 12.63
C HIS A 132 -3.16 3.66 13.46
N HIS A 133 -4.24 4.14 12.83
CA HIS A 133 -5.29 4.91 13.52
C HIS A 133 -6.02 4.10 14.61
N THR A 134 -5.98 2.76 14.53
CA THR A 134 -6.56 1.87 15.55
C THR A 134 -5.65 1.65 16.77
N GLN A 135 -4.46 2.25 16.79
CA GLN A 135 -3.51 2.06 17.88
C GLN A 135 -4.10 2.44 19.22
N LYS A 136 -4.00 1.54 20.20
CA LYS A 136 -4.43 1.74 21.61
C LYS A 136 -3.32 1.33 22.55
N ILE A 137 -3.09 2.14 23.57
CA ILE A 137 -2.20 1.78 24.67
C ILE A 137 -2.92 0.78 25.58
N ILE A 138 -2.30 -0.38 25.81
CA ILE A 138 -2.80 -1.42 26.73
C ILE A 138 -2.17 -1.26 28.11
N ASN A 139 -0.84 -1.10 28.17
CA ASN A 139 -0.10 -0.89 29.40
C ASN A 139 1.08 0.05 29.12
N ASP A 140 0.99 1.26 29.64
CA ASP A 140 1.99 2.31 29.42
C ASP A 140 3.31 2.01 30.14
N GLU A 141 3.24 1.45 31.37
CA GLU A 141 4.44 1.14 32.17
C GLU A 141 5.28 0.02 31.53
N GLU A 142 4.62 -0.98 30.94
CA GLU A 142 5.25 -2.10 30.25
C GLU A 142 5.48 -1.82 28.74
N CYS A 143 5.12 -0.64 28.26
CA CYS A 143 5.26 -0.24 26.86
C CYS A 143 4.50 -1.15 25.88
N ILE A 144 3.27 -1.54 26.26
CA ILE A 144 2.40 -2.45 25.49
C ILE A 144 1.29 -1.65 24.81
N LEU A 145 1.13 -1.86 23.53
CA LEU A 145 0.03 -1.32 22.74
C LEU A 145 -0.55 -2.36 21.79
N SER A 146 -1.72 -2.08 21.25
CA SER A 146 -2.32 -2.89 20.21
C SER A 146 -2.63 -2.06 18.97
N VAL A 147 -2.68 -2.74 17.82
CA VAL A 147 -3.27 -2.24 16.58
C VAL A 147 -4.23 -3.30 16.04
N GLU A 148 -5.32 -2.86 15.39
CA GLU A 148 -6.27 -3.74 14.74
C GLU A 148 -6.29 -3.44 13.24
N LEU A 149 -5.87 -4.40 12.43
CA LEU A 149 -5.74 -4.23 10.97
C LEU A 149 -5.77 -5.58 10.25
N ARG A 150 -5.96 -5.54 8.95
CA ARG A 150 -5.73 -6.69 8.07
C ARG A 150 -4.22 -6.79 7.81
N PRO A 151 -3.57 -7.90 8.16
CA PRO A 151 -2.12 -8.01 8.03
C PRO A 151 -1.68 -7.96 6.56
N THR A 152 -0.66 -7.16 6.31
CA THR A 152 -0.04 -6.97 5.00
C THR A 152 1.47 -7.23 5.08
N TYR A 153 2.09 -7.44 3.92
CA TYR A 153 3.54 -7.54 3.85
C TYR A 153 4.25 -6.28 4.38
N GLU A 154 3.70 -5.10 4.10
CA GLU A 154 4.25 -3.83 4.57
C GLU A 154 4.20 -3.71 6.10
N PHE A 155 3.13 -4.22 6.71
CA PHE A 155 3.04 -4.25 8.17
C PHE A 155 4.07 -5.21 8.78
N THR A 156 4.23 -6.39 8.21
CA THR A 156 5.29 -7.34 8.63
C THR A 156 6.68 -6.71 8.50
N GLN A 157 6.97 -6.05 7.38
CA GLN A 157 8.24 -5.35 7.20
C GLN A 157 8.45 -4.23 8.23
N LEU A 158 7.39 -3.49 8.57
CA LEU A 158 7.48 -2.47 9.62
C LEU A 158 7.88 -3.10 10.95
N ILE A 159 7.21 -4.18 11.37
CA ILE A 159 7.53 -4.87 12.63
C ILE A 159 8.99 -5.34 12.62
N LEU A 160 9.41 -6.00 11.54
CA LEU A 160 10.80 -6.44 11.38
C LEU A 160 11.83 -5.31 11.44
N SER A 161 11.46 -4.13 10.96
CA SER A 161 12.37 -2.97 10.94
C SER A 161 12.73 -2.48 12.33
N PHE A 162 11.91 -2.75 13.36
CA PHE A 162 12.21 -2.42 14.75
C PHE A 162 13.23 -3.39 15.39
N GLY A 163 13.44 -4.57 14.77
CA GLY A 163 14.39 -5.55 15.27
C GLY A 163 14.10 -5.94 16.73
N TYR A 164 15.11 -5.85 17.60
CA TYR A 164 14.99 -6.18 19.02
C TYR A 164 14.19 -5.14 19.85
N ASP A 165 13.81 -4.01 19.27
CA ASP A 165 13.03 -2.97 19.95
C ASP A 165 11.52 -3.28 19.99
N VAL A 166 11.06 -4.36 19.37
CA VAL A 166 9.67 -4.80 19.39
C VAL A 166 9.56 -6.31 19.64
N LYS A 167 8.55 -6.69 20.38
CA LYS A 167 8.12 -8.08 20.56
C LYS A 167 6.64 -8.18 20.25
N VAL A 168 6.25 -9.10 19.38
CA VAL A 168 4.85 -9.45 19.14
C VAL A 168 4.38 -10.34 20.30
N LEU A 169 3.38 -9.90 21.04
CA LEU A 169 2.78 -10.68 22.14
C LEU A 169 1.62 -11.53 21.63
N GLU A 170 0.78 -10.96 20.75
CA GLU A 170 -0.38 -11.60 20.16
C GLU A 170 -0.60 -11.13 18.71
N PRO A 171 -1.21 -11.97 17.84
CA PRO A 171 -1.51 -13.39 18.07
C PRO A 171 -0.27 -14.28 17.92
N GLU A 172 -0.34 -15.51 18.45
CA GLU A 172 0.75 -16.50 18.31
C GLU A 172 1.14 -16.75 16.85
N THR A 173 0.15 -16.78 15.97
CA THR A 173 0.37 -16.97 14.52
C THR A 173 1.15 -15.84 13.85
N TYR A 174 1.29 -14.70 14.51
CA TYR A 174 2.02 -13.54 14.01
C TYR A 174 3.36 -13.33 14.72
N LYS A 175 3.67 -14.14 15.75
CA LYS A 175 4.98 -14.15 16.36
C LYS A 175 6.00 -14.69 15.35
N GLN A 176 7.08 -13.94 15.19
CA GLN A 176 8.21 -14.42 14.43
C GLN A 176 9.11 -15.23 15.36
N GLU A 177 9.54 -16.39 14.90
CA GLU A 177 10.60 -17.16 15.54
C GLU A 177 11.94 -16.41 15.46
#